data_e67304a674f3eb2fcc2990bbb89ca0ac
#
_entry.id   e67304a674f3eb2fcc2990bbb89ca0ac
#
_cell.length_a   1.000
_cell.length_b   1.000
_cell.length_c   1.000
_cell.angle_alpha   90.00
_cell.angle_beta   90.00
_cell.angle_gamma   90.00
#
_symmetry.space_group_name_H-M   'P 1'
#
loop_
_entity.id
_entity.type
_entity.pdbx_description
1 polymer ?
#
loop_
_entity_poly.entity_id
_entity_poly.type
_entity_poly.pdbx_seq_one_letter_code
_entity_poly.pdbx_strand_id
1 'polypeptide(L)'
;MNPGKTSGKRLIPIIAASSVGTLMEWYDFFIFGSLATIISTQFFPKENPVAAFLATLATFSAGLVVRPLGALVFGKMGDMIGRKYTFMITLVLMGGSTIAIGLVPGYESIGFVAPLIVLILRLLQGLAIGGEYGGAATYVTEQSPVNQRGFWTSWIQASTGIAFVLSITVILVIKNLMDKSSWENWGWRLPFLVSVFLVFVSAYMRRKMAESPLFAKAKAEGKTSSNPLKESFGNKANLKIVLLAFFGLAVGGGTIGWVGFYAQSFLLKTMSMDYGQANTVMIIGILLGIPFFAFFGWLSNRIGRKYILLTGMLLGIIGFRPIFSGMYEVTNLQHKIENKAAIKIDTNIESFQGGGAMVTTTTQHFYNDGSILKEVKKDVTGSGKQKTDLQKTQTLSNAGKWKLIFFVFLLEFIFTVSYAPVAAFMVEMFPLKIRYTSMSLPYHFGFGIFGGMAPYFASYLVLKASESNKPDYYLAGLTYPIVLMSVSIVIGFLYLKENKTASPLKEVNSSKRNQLKRWLGIVWIALGIVAAWFGIFKMGIPKIMSGKQEDLVFGIIMMLIITPVAVVALFLFGKYSLQGDYNDETVAENILIAESST
;
A
#
# COMPACT_ATOMS: atom_id res chain seq x y z
N MET A 1 18.96 -0.22 36.31
CA MET A 1 17.49 -0.41 36.14
C MET A 1 17.27 -1.66 35.32
N ASN A 2 16.54 -2.64 35.87
CA ASN A 2 16.28 -3.92 35.21
C ASN A 2 15.48 -3.69 33.91
N PRO A 3 15.96 -4.04 32.71
CA PRO A 3 15.28 -3.78 31.44
C PRO A 3 13.99 -4.59 31.22
N GLY A 4 13.57 -5.40 32.18
CA GLY A 4 12.46 -6.35 32.04
C GLY A 4 11.09 -5.94 32.62
N LYS A 5 10.93 -4.76 33.19
CA LYS A 5 9.66 -4.34 33.83
C LYS A 5 9.26 -2.92 33.48
N THR A 6 9.13 -2.61 32.20
CA THR A 6 8.37 -1.40 31.81
C THR A 6 6.89 -1.72 31.98
N SER A 7 6.24 -1.12 32.99
CA SER A 7 4.80 -1.24 33.20
C SER A 7 4.05 -0.82 31.92
N GLY A 8 3.03 -1.59 31.51
CA GLY A 8 2.20 -1.28 30.33
C GLY A 8 1.68 0.17 30.32
N LYS A 9 1.46 0.77 31.48
CA LYS A 9 1.07 2.20 31.62
C LYS A 9 2.11 3.18 31.06
N ARG A 10 3.40 2.84 31.01
CA ARG A 10 4.46 3.68 30.42
C ARG A 10 4.61 3.48 28.91
N LEU A 11 4.17 2.34 28.37
CA LEU A 11 4.25 2.02 26.94
C LEU A 11 3.14 2.69 26.14
N ILE A 12 1.94 2.88 26.71
CA ILE A 12 0.78 3.46 26.01
C ILE A 12 1.10 4.84 25.38
N PRO A 13 1.66 5.82 26.10
CA PRO A 13 1.99 7.12 25.49
C PRO A 13 3.03 7.02 24.36
N ILE A 14 3.98 6.10 24.50
CA ILE A 14 5.04 5.85 23.52
C ILE A 14 4.45 5.31 22.22
N ILE A 15 3.59 4.29 22.36
CA ILE A 15 2.93 3.65 21.23
C ILE A 15 1.94 4.62 20.57
N ALA A 16 1.15 5.36 21.37
CA ALA A 16 0.25 6.37 20.86
C ALA A 16 0.98 7.43 20.04
N ALA A 17 2.12 7.95 20.51
CA ALA A 17 2.91 8.92 19.78
C ALA A 17 3.46 8.39 18.45
N SER A 18 3.93 7.12 18.43
CA SER A 18 4.41 6.46 17.22
C SER A 18 3.26 6.16 16.26
N SER A 19 2.12 5.64 16.77
CA SER A 19 0.94 5.31 15.97
C SER A 19 0.25 6.53 15.38
N VAL A 20 0.17 7.66 16.11
CA VAL A 20 -0.38 8.92 15.58
C VAL A 20 0.49 9.47 14.46
N GLY A 21 1.82 9.34 14.56
CA GLY A 21 2.70 9.71 13.46
C GLY A 21 2.45 8.90 12.21
N THR A 22 2.42 7.57 12.34
CA THR A 22 2.11 6.66 11.22
C THR A 22 0.67 6.86 10.70
N LEU A 23 -0.30 7.14 11.57
CA LEU A 23 -1.67 7.48 11.16
C LEU A 23 -1.69 8.71 10.24
N MET A 24 -1.00 9.78 10.65
CA MET A 24 -0.92 11.00 9.85
C MET A 24 -0.26 10.75 8.50
N GLU A 25 0.86 10.02 8.47
CA GLU A 25 1.58 9.64 7.26
C GLU A 25 0.65 8.93 6.26
N TRP A 26 -0.11 7.93 6.72
CA TRP A 26 -1.01 7.19 5.87
C TRP A 26 -2.28 7.97 5.50
N TYR A 27 -2.80 8.81 6.40
CA TYR A 27 -3.89 9.73 6.11
C TYR A 27 -3.54 10.64 4.92
N ASP A 28 -2.40 11.31 4.99
CA ASP A 28 -1.91 12.22 3.96
C ASP A 28 -1.72 11.50 2.61
N PHE A 29 -1.35 10.23 2.67
CA PHE A 29 -1.18 9.41 1.49
C PHE A 29 -2.51 8.95 0.90
N PHE A 30 -3.43 8.49 1.73
CA PHE A 30 -4.73 7.97 1.30
C PHE A 30 -5.68 9.04 0.75
N ILE A 31 -5.62 10.27 1.24
CA ILE A 31 -6.42 11.38 0.67
C ILE A 31 -6.21 11.49 -0.84
N PHE A 32 -4.96 11.51 -1.28
CA PHE A 32 -4.65 11.64 -2.70
C PHE A 32 -5.23 10.48 -3.52
N GLY A 33 -5.06 9.27 -3.06
CA GLY A 33 -5.60 8.08 -3.74
C GLY A 33 -7.13 8.06 -3.77
N SER A 34 -7.78 8.38 -2.65
CA SER A 34 -9.25 8.42 -2.55
C SER A 34 -9.88 9.55 -3.37
N LEU A 35 -9.14 10.62 -3.62
CA LEU A 35 -9.53 11.74 -4.48
C LEU A 35 -8.99 11.63 -5.91
N ALA A 36 -8.39 10.49 -6.31
CA ALA A 36 -7.73 10.35 -7.60
C ALA A 36 -8.61 10.74 -8.81
N THR A 37 -9.92 10.49 -8.74
CA THR A 37 -10.85 10.89 -9.80
C THR A 37 -10.98 12.41 -9.92
N ILE A 38 -11.06 13.16 -8.82
CA ILE A 38 -11.10 14.63 -8.85
C ILE A 38 -9.73 15.18 -9.23
N ILE A 39 -8.66 14.65 -8.66
CA ILE A 39 -7.29 15.06 -8.94
C ILE A 39 -6.98 14.92 -10.43
N SER A 40 -7.46 13.84 -11.07
CA SER A 40 -7.27 13.64 -12.52
C SER A 40 -7.90 14.74 -13.37
N THR A 41 -9.05 15.28 -12.98
CA THR A 41 -9.74 16.36 -13.69
C THR A 41 -9.19 17.75 -13.36
N GLN A 42 -8.55 17.93 -12.21
CA GLN A 42 -8.03 19.21 -11.74
C GLN A 42 -6.59 19.49 -12.19
N PHE A 43 -5.75 18.48 -12.26
CA PHE A 43 -4.31 18.65 -12.51
C PHE A 43 -3.83 18.08 -13.85
N PHE A 44 -4.68 17.39 -14.60
CA PHE A 44 -4.29 16.79 -15.88
C PHE A 44 -5.21 17.25 -17.02
N PRO A 45 -4.74 17.17 -18.29
CA PRO A 45 -5.54 17.50 -19.47
C PRO A 45 -6.84 16.69 -19.53
N LYS A 46 -7.94 17.35 -19.89
CA LYS A 46 -9.29 16.73 -19.93
C LYS A 46 -9.61 15.98 -21.24
N GLU A 47 -8.75 16.07 -22.24
CA GLU A 47 -8.95 15.49 -23.59
C GLU A 47 -9.02 13.96 -23.55
N ASN A 48 -8.27 13.32 -22.66
CA ASN A 48 -8.28 11.87 -22.46
C ASN A 48 -8.45 11.54 -20.96
N PRO A 49 -9.69 11.36 -20.48
CA PRO A 49 -9.96 11.11 -19.05
C PRO A 49 -9.33 9.82 -18.52
N VAL A 50 -9.20 8.77 -19.37
CA VAL A 50 -8.57 7.50 -18.98
C VAL A 50 -7.07 7.71 -18.77
N ALA A 51 -6.39 8.38 -19.69
CA ALA A 51 -4.98 8.70 -19.56
C ALA A 51 -4.71 9.62 -18.35
N ALA A 52 -5.55 10.63 -18.12
CA ALA A 52 -5.47 11.52 -16.96
C ALA A 52 -5.61 10.76 -15.63
N PHE A 53 -6.55 9.82 -15.54
CA PHE A 53 -6.72 8.98 -14.35
C PHE A 53 -5.51 8.06 -14.12
N LEU A 54 -5.01 7.39 -15.16
CA LEU A 54 -3.82 6.54 -15.06
C LEU A 54 -2.56 7.36 -14.70
N ALA A 55 -2.41 8.57 -15.26
CA ALA A 55 -1.33 9.50 -14.90
C ALA A 55 -1.43 9.93 -13.42
N THR A 56 -2.64 10.12 -12.90
CA THR A 56 -2.87 10.40 -11.48
C THR A 56 -2.43 9.20 -10.60
N LEU A 57 -2.79 7.98 -10.98
CA LEU A 57 -2.35 6.77 -10.28
C LEU A 57 -0.83 6.57 -10.39
N ALA A 58 -0.22 6.89 -11.53
CA ALA A 58 1.23 6.86 -11.69
C ALA A 58 1.93 7.90 -10.78
N THR A 59 1.37 9.11 -10.68
CA THR A 59 1.85 10.16 -9.76
C THR A 59 1.71 9.72 -8.29
N PHE A 60 0.60 9.08 -7.94
CA PHE A 60 0.43 8.45 -6.62
C PHE A 60 1.53 7.42 -6.37
N SER A 61 1.75 6.52 -7.31
CA SER A 61 2.75 5.45 -7.23
C SER A 61 4.19 5.98 -7.21
N ALA A 62 4.48 7.10 -7.89
CA ALA A 62 5.81 7.72 -7.89
C ALA A 62 6.28 8.09 -6.46
N GLY A 63 5.36 8.58 -5.62
CA GLY A 63 5.64 8.79 -4.20
C GLY A 63 6.02 7.51 -3.45
N LEU A 64 5.46 6.36 -3.84
CA LEU A 64 5.80 5.06 -3.25
C LEU A 64 7.14 4.51 -3.75
N VAL A 65 7.45 4.73 -5.01
CA VAL A 65 8.69 4.28 -5.65
C VAL A 65 9.93 4.96 -5.05
N VAL A 66 9.81 6.20 -4.61
CA VAL A 66 10.93 6.96 -4.05
C VAL A 66 11.22 6.63 -2.58
N ARG A 67 10.33 5.91 -1.89
CA ARG A 67 10.49 5.51 -0.47
C ARG A 67 11.82 4.83 -0.14
N PRO A 68 12.37 3.90 -0.95
CA PRO A 68 13.68 3.31 -0.66
C PRO A 68 14.80 4.34 -0.55
N LEU A 69 14.77 5.42 -1.36
CA LEU A 69 15.75 6.51 -1.23
C LEU A 69 15.60 7.25 0.11
N GLY A 70 14.34 7.50 0.52
CA GLY A 70 14.04 8.04 1.85
C GLY A 70 14.54 7.13 2.97
N ALA A 71 14.36 5.81 2.84
CA ALA A 71 14.86 4.82 3.79
C ALA A 71 16.39 4.87 3.93
N LEU A 72 17.12 5.05 2.83
CA LEU A 72 18.58 5.19 2.86
C LEU A 72 19.01 6.48 3.56
N VAL A 73 18.40 7.61 3.24
CA VAL A 73 18.74 8.93 3.82
C VAL A 73 18.37 8.97 5.29
N PHE A 74 17.11 8.73 5.62
CA PHE A 74 16.60 8.88 6.99
C PHE A 74 16.96 7.69 7.87
N GLY A 75 17.13 6.48 7.31
CA GLY A 75 17.67 5.33 8.03
C GLY A 75 19.08 5.61 8.55
N LYS A 76 19.98 6.11 7.66
CA LYS A 76 21.32 6.54 8.06
C LYS A 76 21.27 7.61 9.15
N MET A 77 20.44 8.63 8.99
CA MET A 77 20.27 9.68 10.00
C MET A 77 19.83 9.11 11.35
N GLY A 78 18.82 8.19 11.34
CA GLY A 78 18.30 7.59 12.56
C GLY A 78 19.28 6.70 13.30
N ASP A 79 20.17 6.00 12.61
CA ASP A 79 21.23 5.18 13.21
C ASP A 79 22.45 6.01 13.66
N MET A 80 22.68 7.20 13.10
CA MET A 80 23.79 8.08 13.48
C MET A 80 23.40 9.15 14.52
N ILE A 81 22.29 9.85 14.29
CA ILE A 81 21.92 11.04 15.07
C ILE A 81 20.88 10.70 16.15
N GLY A 82 19.92 9.81 15.83
CA GLY A 82 18.86 9.37 16.72
C GLY A 82 17.49 9.34 16.02
N ARG A 83 16.59 8.52 16.58
CA ARG A 83 15.28 8.25 16.00
C ARG A 83 14.35 9.46 16.11
N LYS A 84 14.37 10.14 17.26
CA LYS A 84 13.52 11.31 17.56
C LYS A 84 13.75 12.47 16.57
N TYR A 85 15.01 12.81 16.32
CA TYR A 85 15.35 13.94 15.44
C TYR A 85 14.91 13.68 13.98
N THR A 86 15.15 12.46 13.51
CA THR A 86 14.74 12.01 12.18
C THR A 86 13.22 12.11 12.01
N PHE A 87 12.44 11.69 13.02
CA PHE A 87 10.97 11.82 13.01
C PHE A 87 10.45 13.25 12.88
N MET A 88 11.14 14.22 13.46
CA MET A 88 10.71 15.61 13.35
C MET A 88 10.90 16.15 11.93
N ILE A 89 11.99 15.79 11.26
CA ILE A 89 12.29 16.23 9.89
C ILE A 89 11.29 15.58 8.91
N THR A 90 11.07 14.25 9.02
CA THR A 90 10.15 13.55 8.14
C THR A 90 8.71 14.06 8.30
N LEU A 91 8.29 14.38 9.52
CA LEU A 91 6.98 14.97 9.80
C LEU A 91 6.76 16.30 9.07
N VAL A 92 7.72 17.22 9.17
CA VAL A 92 7.62 18.54 8.54
C VAL A 92 7.62 18.41 7.02
N LEU A 93 8.47 17.53 6.48
CA LEU A 93 8.56 17.30 5.03
C LEU A 93 7.25 16.68 4.49
N MET A 94 6.69 15.69 5.20
CA MET A 94 5.46 15.01 4.81
C MET A 94 4.26 15.96 4.87
N GLY A 95 4.00 16.53 6.04
CA GLY A 95 2.83 17.39 6.24
C GLY A 95 2.89 18.68 5.43
N GLY A 96 4.09 19.29 5.31
CA GLY A 96 4.28 20.47 4.46
C GLY A 96 3.96 20.18 2.99
N SER A 97 4.41 19.04 2.47
CA SER A 97 4.10 18.62 1.09
C SER A 97 2.60 18.36 0.91
N THR A 98 1.92 17.74 1.89
CA THR A 98 0.48 17.48 1.82
C THR A 98 -0.32 18.79 1.78
N ILE A 99 -0.01 19.71 2.68
CA ILE A 99 -0.66 21.04 2.71
C ILE A 99 -0.43 21.76 1.38
N ALA A 100 0.79 21.71 0.86
CA ALA A 100 1.14 22.33 -0.41
C ALA A 100 0.32 21.77 -1.58
N ILE A 101 0.06 20.44 -1.66
CA ILE A 101 -0.81 19.85 -2.70
C ILE A 101 -2.20 20.49 -2.67
N GLY A 102 -2.77 20.72 -1.48
CA GLY A 102 -4.06 21.40 -1.33
C GLY A 102 -4.08 22.85 -1.86
N LEU A 103 -2.92 23.49 -1.99
CA LEU A 103 -2.77 24.88 -2.43
C LEU A 103 -2.37 25.02 -3.90
N VAL A 104 -1.96 23.96 -4.60
CA VAL A 104 -1.53 24.02 -6.00
C VAL A 104 -2.69 24.47 -6.90
N PRO A 105 -2.50 25.49 -7.79
CA PRO A 105 -3.49 25.84 -8.78
C PRO A 105 -3.73 24.70 -9.79
N GLY A 106 -4.94 24.62 -10.33
CA GLY A 106 -5.31 23.59 -11.30
C GLY A 106 -4.64 23.76 -12.68
N TYR A 107 -4.78 22.71 -13.52
CA TYR A 107 -4.23 22.70 -14.88
C TYR A 107 -4.73 23.87 -15.75
N GLU A 108 -5.99 24.29 -15.56
CA GLU A 108 -6.56 25.43 -16.31
C GLU A 108 -5.87 26.77 -16.00
N SER A 109 -5.26 26.90 -14.81
CA SER A 109 -4.58 28.13 -14.37
C SER A 109 -3.10 28.19 -14.75
N ILE A 110 -2.37 27.08 -14.57
CA ILE A 110 -0.89 27.04 -14.73
C ILE A 110 -0.41 25.96 -15.70
N GLY A 111 -1.32 25.32 -16.43
CA GLY A 111 -0.98 24.34 -17.47
C GLY A 111 -0.19 23.16 -16.94
N PHE A 112 0.79 22.70 -17.72
CA PHE A 112 1.64 21.54 -17.41
C PHE A 112 2.47 21.70 -16.13
N VAL A 113 2.62 22.90 -15.61
CA VAL A 113 3.33 23.14 -14.33
C VAL A 113 2.54 22.54 -13.15
N ALA A 114 1.21 22.46 -13.23
CA ALA A 114 0.36 21.89 -12.18
C ALA A 114 0.71 20.41 -11.87
N PRO A 115 0.63 19.47 -12.82
CA PRO A 115 0.98 18.09 -12.57
C PRO A 115 2.46 17.91 -12.19
N LEU A 116 3.37 18.75 -12.68
CA LEU A 116 4.78 18.69 -12.33
C LEU A 116 5.00 19.04 -10.84
N ILE A 117 4.37 20.12 -10.35
CA ILE A 117 4.45 20.48 -8.92
C ILE A 117 3.87 19.37 -8.07
N VAL A 118 2.70 18.83 -8.42
CA VAL A 118 2.07 17.72 -7.69
C VAL A 118 2.99 16.50 -7.66
N LEU A 119 3.64 16.15 -8.77
CA LEU A 119 4.60 15.05 -8.83
C LEU A 119 5.79 15.29 -7.87
N ILE A 120 6.39 16.50 -7.89
CA ILE A 120 7.50 16.84 -6.99
C ILE A 120 7.06 16.72 -5.52
N LEU A 121 5.90 17.25 -5.16
CA LEU A 121 5.36 17.16 -3.80
C LEU A 121 5.11 15.70 -3.40
N ARG A 122 4.63 14.85 -4.31
CA ARG A 122 4.46 13.41 -4.08
C ARG A 122 5.80 12.68 -3.88
N LEU A 123 6.84 13.05 -4.61
CA LEU A 123 8.19 12.53 -4.40
C LEU A 123 8.74 12.93 -3.02
N LEU A 124 8.53 14.18 -2.59
CA LEU A 124 8.93 14.65 -1.25
C LEU A 124 8.17 13.91 -0.13
N GLN A 125 6.86 13.68 -0.29
CA GLN A 125 6.09 12.84 0.63
C GLN A 125 6.67 11.42 0.69
N GLY A 126 6.95 10.82 -0.46
CA GLY A 126 7.53 9.47 -0.53
C GLY A 126 8.89 9.37 0.16
N LEU A 127 9.77 10.36 -0.01
CA LEU A 127 11.03 10.44 0.72
C LEU A 127 10.81 10.45 2.23
N ALA A 128 9.88 11.29 2.72
CA ALA A 128 9.57 11.41 4.15
C ALA A 128 9.09 10.07 4.74
N ILE A 129 8.12 9.42 4.07
CA ILE A 129 7.58 8.12 4.48
C ILE A 129 8.68 7.05 4.55
N GLY A 130 9.66 7.08 3.65
CA GLY A 130 10.79 6.17 3.65
C GLY A 130 11.57 6.17 4.96
N GLY A 131 11.59 7.30 5.68
CA GLY A 131 12.21 7.41 7.00
C GLY A 131 11.30 7.05 8.17
N GLU A 132 10.01 7.20 8.03
CA GLU A 132 9.07 7.15 9.16
C GLU A 132 8.87 5.74 9.72
N TYR A 133 8.41 4.83 8.86
CA TYR A 133 7.99 3.49 9.29
C TYR A 133 9.11 2.70 9.97
N GLY A 134 10.31 2.68 9.38
CA GLY A 134 11.46 1.97 9.95
C GLY A 134 11.81 2.46 11.34
N GLY A 135 11.74 3.78 11.53
CA GLY A 135 11.94 4.42 12.82
C GLY A 135 10.87 4.05 13.84
N ALA A 136 9.58 4.14 13.49
CA ALA A 136 8.47 3.82 14.37
C ALA A 136 8.51 2.35 14.81
N ALA A 137 8.70 1.43 13.85
CA ALA A 137 8.82 0.00 14.11
C ALA A 137 10.01 -0.32 15.05
N THR A 138 11.19 0.25 14.77
CA THR A 138 12.38 0.07 15.59
C THR A 138 12.16 0.65 16.99
N TYR A 139 11.67 1.88 17.09
CA TYR A 139 11.44 2.57 18.35
C TYR A 139 10.47 1.81 19.28
N VAL A 140 9.31 1.38 18.77
CA VAL A 140 8.33 0.63 19.55
C VAL A 140 8.86 -0.76 19.93
N THR A 141 9.56 -1.45 19.01
CA THR A 141 10.15 -2.77 19.31
C THR A 141 11.21 -2.67 20.41
N GLU A 142 12.05 -1.65 20.39
CA GLU A 142 13.12 -1.43 21.40
C GLU A 142 12.57 -1.06 22.79
N GLN A 143 11.41 -0.42 22.85
CA GLN A 143 10.72 -0.08 24.10
C GLN A 143 9.89 -1.23 24.67
N SER A 144 9.49 -2.20 23.83
CA SER A 144 8.56 -3.26 24.17
C SER A 144 9.25 -4.46 24.82
N PRO A 145 8.62 -5.13 25.80
CA PRO A 145 9.09 -6.42 26.31
C PRO A 145 9.21 -7.44 25.18
N VAL A 146 10.27 -8.24 25.18
CA VAL A 146 10.59 -9.21 24.10
C VAL A 146 9.41 -10.14 23.77
N ASN A 147 8.71 -10.64 24.80
CA ASN A 147 7.56 -11.54 24.66
C ASN A 147 6.24 -10.85 24.27
N GLN A 148 6.23 -9.53 24.09
CA GLN A 148 5.05 -8.73 23.74
C GLN A 148 5.27 -7.83 22.53
N ARG A 149 6.41 -7.90 21.86
CA ARG A 149 6.77 -7.03 20.73
C ARG A 149 5.74 -7.09 19.61
N GLY A 150 5.28 -8.29 19.25
CA GLY A 150 4.25 -8.44 18.21
C GLY A 150 2.96 -7.72 18.55
N PHE A 151 2.48 -7.81 19.81
CA PHE A 151 1.29 -7.09 20.27
C PHE A 151 1.47 -5.56 20.21
N TRP A 152 2.58 -5.05 20.74
CA TRP A 152 2.77 -3.61 20.82
C TRP A 152 3.06 -2.97 19.46
N THR A 153 3.80 -3.64 18.58
CA THR A 153 4.06 -3.13 17.23
C THR A 153 2.84 -3.23 16.31
N SER A 154 1.89 -4.13 16.57
CA SER A 154 0.68 -4.26 15.76
C SER A 154 -0.23 -3.03 15.83
N TRP A 155 -0.11 -2.20 16.87
CA TRP A 155 -0.83 -0.92 16.95
C TRP A 155 -0.34 0.11 15.92
N ILE A 156 0.96 0.07 15.55
CA ILE A 156 1.48 0.85 14.41
C ILE A 156 0.80 0.39 13.12
N GLN A 157 0.64 -0.92 12.97
CA GLN A 157 -0.02 -1.48 11.77
C GLN A 157 -1.52 -1.15 11.73
N ALA A 158 -2.21 -1.24 12.87
CA ALA A 158 -3.62 -0.86 13.00
C ALA A 158 -3.87 0.63 12.62
N SER A 159 -2.90 1.51 12.89
CA SER A 159 -3.01 2.93 12.53
C SER A 159 -3.14 3.17 11.02
N THR A 160 -2.67 2.24 10.17
CA THR A 160 -2.85 2.31 8.70
C THR A 160 -4.33 2.19 8.31
N GLY A 161 -5.05 1.19 8.86
CA GLY A 161 -6.49 1.03 8.63
C GLY A 161 -7.30 2.21 9.20
N ILE A 162 -6.94 2.69 10.40
CA ILE A 162 -7.56 3.87 11.00
C ILE A 162 -7.35 5.11 10.12
N ALA A 163 -6.16 5.30 9.57
CA ALA A 163 -5.84 6.40 8.68
C ALA A 163 -6.66 6.38 7.38
N PHE A 164 -6.85 5.19 6.80
CA PHE A 164 -7.70 5.01 5.62
C PHE A 164 -9.15 5.39 5.92
N VAL A 165 -9.71 4.87 7.00
CA VAL A 165 -11.07 5.21 7.46
C VAL A 165 -11.20 6.71 7.72
N LEU A 166 -10.23 7.31 8.42
CA LEU A 166 -10.22 8.75 8.72
C LEU A 166 -10.19 9.59 7.43
N SER A 167 -9.35 9.23 6.46
CA SER A 167 -9.24 9.96 5.20
C SER A 167 -10.56 9.96 4.42
N ILE A 168 -11.20 8.80 4.29
CA ILE A 168 -12.49 8.68 3.62
C ILE A 168 -13.58 9.43 4.40
N THR A 169 -13.60 9.31 5.73
CA THR A 169 -14.59 9.98 6.58
C THR A 169 -14.49 11.50 6.43
N VAL A 170 -13.30 12.06 6.49
CA VAL A 170 -13.08 13.51 6.29
C VAL A 170 -13.57 13.94 4.91
N ILE A 171 -13.23 13.19 3.86
CA ILE A 171 -13.70 13.47 2.50
C ILE A 171 -15.23 13.45 2.42
N LEU A 172 -15.89 12.42 2.97
CA LEU A 172 -17.34 12.28 2.94
C LEU A 172 -18.05 13.40 3.74
N VAL A 173 -17.55 13.72 4.94
CA VAL A 173 -18.12 14.78 5.77
C VAL A 173 -18.05 16.12 5.03
N ILE A 174 -16.89 16.49 4.50
CA ILE A 174 -16.72 17.76 3.78
C ILE A 174 -17.61 17.79 2.53
N LYS A 175 -17.60 16.70 1.75
CA LYS A 175 -18.41 16.58 0.53
C LYS A 175 -19.92 16.72 0.81
N ASN A 176 -20.41 16.15 1.93
CA ASN A 176 -21.82 16.23 2.29
C ASN A 176 -22.24 17.60 2.88
N LEU A 177 -21.28 18.38 3.38
CA LEU A 177 -21.51 19.74 3.90
C LEU A 177 -21.48 20.81 2.80
N MET A 178 -21.06 20.44 1.57
CA MET A 178 -20.92 21.37 0.47
C MET A 178 -21.84 20.99 -0.70
N ASP A 179 -22.26 21.96 -1.48
CA ASP A 179 -22.92 21.69 -2.75
C ASP A 179 -21.93 21.10 -3.76
N LYS A 180 -22.48 20.45 -4.80
CA LYS A 180 -21.67 19.73 -5.79
C LYS A 180 -20.67 20.66 -6.53
N SER A 181 -21.09 21.88 -6.87
CA SER A 181 -20.26 22.83 -7.59
C SER A 181 -19.09 23.30 -6.73
N SER A 182 -19.35 23.71 -5.50
CA SER A 182 -18.32 24.13 -4.54
C SER A 182 -17.34 23.00 -4.23
N TRP A 183 -17.83 21.75 -4.08
CA TRP A 183 -16.98 20.59 -3.88
C TRP A 183 -16.04 20.33 -5.07
N GLU A 184 -16.57 20.34 -6.30
CA GLU A 184 -15.79 20.07 -7.52
C GLU A 184 -14.79 21.19 -7.84
N ASN A 185 -15.12 22.44 -7.52
CA ASN A 185 -14.24 23.58 -7.81
C ASN A 185 -13.09 23.72 -6.80
N TRP A 186 -13.37 23.63 -5.49
CA TRP A 186 -12.35 23.89 -4.48
C TRP A 186 -12.44 23.02 -3.22
N GLY A 187 -13.60 22.49 -2.86
CA GLY A 187 -13.85 21.79 -1.59
C GLY A 187 -12.98 20.54 -1.41
N TRP A 188 -12.60 19.88 -2.48
CA TRP A 188 -11.69 18.73 -2.48
C TRP A 188 -10.29 19.06 -1.92
N ARG A 189 -9.93 20.33 -1.80
CA ARG A 189 -8.66 20.79 -1.20
C ARG A 189 -8.67 20.71 0.31
N LEU A 190 -9.83 20.84 0.95
CA LEU A 190 -9.99 20.88 2.41
C LEU A 190 -9.43 19.63 3.11
N PRO A 191 -9.65 18.39 2.64
CA PRO A 191 -9.02 17.21 3.23
C PRO A 191 -7.49 17.31 3.34
N PHE A 192 -6.81 17.92 2.35
CA PHE A 192 -5.36 18.17 2.42
C PHE A 192 -5.01 19.24 3.47
N LEU A 193 -5.83 20.26 3.63
CA LEU A 193 -5.62 21.33 4.60
C LEU A 193 -5.87 20.87 6.05
N VAL A 194 -6.73 19.86 6.26
CA VAL A 194 -6.93 19.22 7.59
C VAL A 194 -5.61 18.65 8.12
N SER A 195 -4.66 18.27 7.25
CA SER A 195 -3.32 17.82 7.66
C SER A 195 -2.57 18.83 8.52
N VAL A 196 -2.85 20.13 8.40
CA VAL A 196 -2.26 21.16 9.30
C VAL A 196 -2.50 20.79 10.76
N PHE A 197 -3.74 20.42 11.10
CA PHE A 197 -4.08 20.01 12.46
C PHE A 197 -3.38 18.72 12.87
N LEU A 198 -3.34 17.72 11.99
CA LEU A 198 -2.68 16.44 12.27
C LEU A 198 -1.16 16.62 12.45
N VAL A 199 -0.52 17.46 11.63
CA VAL A 199 0.90 17.84 11.78
C VAL A 199 1.15 18.44 13.16
N PHE A 200 0.29 19.39 13.58
CA PHE A 200 0.44 20.05 14.87
C PHE A 200 0.34 19.05 16.03
N VAL A 201 -0.67 18.18 16.02
CA VAL A 201 -0.86 17.14 17.04
C VAL A 201 0.34 16.20 17.08
N SER A 202 0.80 15.71 15.91
CA SER A 202 1.94 14.80 15.83
C SER A 202 3.23 15.47 16.31
N ALA A 203 3.48 16.72 15.92
CA ALA A 203 4.65 17.47 16.37
C ALA A 203 4.65 17.66 17.89
N TYR A 204 3.49 18.02 18.48
CA TYR A 204 3.33 18.15 19.92
C TYR A 204 3.66 16.84 20.66
N MET A 205 3.12 15.72 20.18
CA MET A 205 3.39 14.41 20.79
C MET A 205 4.86 14.00 20.67
N ARG A 206 5.48 14.21 19.50
CA ARG A 206 6.89 13.85 19.24
C ARG A 206 7.88 14.71 20.00
N ARG A 207 7.59 15.99 20.27
CA ARG A 207 8.44 16.83 21.13
C ARG A 207 8.60 16.23 22.53
N LYS A 208 7.58 15.54 23.05
CA LYS A 208 7.59 14.91 24.39
C LYS A 208 8.24 13.50 24.39
N MET A 209 8.51 12.90 23.23
CA MET A 209 9.18 11.60 23.17
C MET A 209 10.63 11.71 23.65
N ALA A 210 11.06 10.73 24.44
CA ALA A 210 12.49 10.53 24.74
C ALA A 210 13.14 9.70 23.64
N GLU A 211 14.46 9.74 23.50
CA GLU A 211 15.20 8.84 22.61
C GLU A 211 15.09 7.40 23.09
N SER A 212 15.27 6.40 22.19
CA SER A 212 15.27 4.98 22.54
C SER A 212 16.35 4.68 23.61
N PRO A 213 15.98 4.02 24.74
CA PRO A 213 16.96 3.71 25.80
C PRO A 213 18.11 2.84 25.30
N LEU A 214 17.82 1.88 24.40
CA LEU A 214 18.85 1.00 23.82
C LEU A 214 19.80 1.80 22.93
N PHE A 215 19.28 2.71 22.11
CA PHE A 215 20.10 3.58 21.29
C PHE A 215 20.91 4.58 22.12
N ALA A 216 20.29 5.20 23.13
CA ALA A 216 20.97 6.14 24.02
C ALA A 216 22.14 5.45 24.74
N LYS A 217 21.96 4.21 25.20
CA LYS A 217 23.02 3.39 25.81
C LYS A 217 24.14 3.09 24.80
N ALA A 218 23.79 2.59 23.60
CA ALA A 218 24.77 2.29 22.56
C ALA A 218 25.56 3.53 22.14
N LYS A 219 24.90 4.69 22.07
CA LYS A 219 25.56 5.98 21.79
C LYS A 219 26.53 6.40 22.89
N ALA A 220 26.15 6.23 24.16
CA ALA A 220 27.01 6.53 25.30
C ALA A 220 28.24 5.61 25.36
N GLU A 221 28.09 4.36 24.92
CA GLU A 221 29.16 3.35 24.86
C GLU A 221 30.01 3.46 23.57
N GLY A 222 29.73 4.41 22.66
CA GLY A 222 30.45 4.56 21.38
C GLY A 222 30.17 3.42 20.37
N LYS A 223 29.11 2.62 20.58
CA LYS A 223 28.74 1.46 19.77
C LYS A 223 27.74 1.78 18.66
N THR A 224 27.59 3.04 18.26
CA THR A 224 26.79 3.43 17.09
C THR A 224 27.58 3.26 15.81
N SER A 225 26.90 3.02 14.69
CA SER A 225 27.55 2.93 13.37
C SER A 225 28.01 4.28 12.88
N SER A 226 29.25 4.36 12.37
CA SER A 226 29.75 5.52 11.64
C SER A 226 29.30 5.52 10.16
N ASN A 227 29.03 4.35 9.59
CA ASN A 227 28.54 4.20 8.21
C ASN A 227 27.51 3.08 8.09
N PRO A 228 26.26 3.32 8.54
CA PRO A 228 25.20 2.30 8.55
C PRO A 228 24.94 1.70 7.17
N LEU A 229 25.04 2.48 6.09
CA LEU A 229 24.82 1.99 4.72
C LEU A 229 25.85 0.95 4.31
N LYS A 230 27.15 1.23 4.55
CA LYS A 230 28.22 0.28 4.24
C LYS A 230 28.11 -1.00 5.09
N GLU A 231 27.80 -0.86 6.37
CA GLU A 231 27.62 -2.00 7.27
C GLU A 231 26.37 -2.85 6.90
N SER A 232 25.27 -2.19 6.49
CA SER A 232 24.03 -2.88 6.09
C SER A 232 24.15 -3.62 4.76
N PHE A 233 24.71 -2.99 3.74
CA PHE A 233 24.66 -3.46 2.36
C PHE A 233 26.02 -3.86 1.79
N GLY A 234 27.12 -3.35 2.31
CA GLY A 234 28.48 -3.76 1.93
C GLY A 234 28.92 -5.06 2.61
N ASN A 235 28.33 -5.41 3.76
CA ASN A 235 28.57 -6.68 4.43
C ASN A 235 27.69 -7.78 3.81
N LYS A 236 28.31 -8.82 3.24
CA LYS A 236 27.59 -9.94 2.59
C LYS A 236 26.62 -10.66 3.53
N ALA A 237 26.94 -10.81 4.82
CA ALA A 237 26.07 -11.45 5.79
C ALA A 237 24.76 -10.67 5.98
N ASN A 238 24.84 -9.35 6.18
CA ASN A 238 23.67 -8.48 6.30
C ASN A 238 22.88 -8.38 5.00
N LEU A 239 23.56 -8.30 3.84
CA LEU A 239 22.87 -8.26 2.54
C LEU A 239 22.01 -9.49 2.28
N LYS A 240 22.47 -10.69 2.69
CA LYS A 240 21.68 -11.92 2.62
C LYS A 240 20.41 -11.83 3.45
N ILE A 241 20.48 -11.29 4.65
CA ILE A 241 19.30 -11.07 5.52
C ILE A 241 18.35 -10.04 4.90
N VAL A 242 18.88 -8.97 4.31
CA VAL A 242 18.08 -7.97 3.58
C VAL A 242 17.30 -8.59 2.42
N LEU A 243 17.97 -9.42 1.59
CA LEU A 243 17.30 -10.11 0.48
C LEU A 243 16.25 -11.11 0.96
N LEU A 244 16.51 -11.78 2.07
CA LEU A 244 15.56 -12.71 2.69
C LEU A 244 14.33 -11.98 3.26
N ALA A 245 14.54 -10.84 3.93
CA ALA A 245 13.46 -9.98 4.41
C ALA A 245 12.66 -9.40 3.24
N PHE A 246 13.32 -9.03 2.15
CA PHE A 246 12.67 -8.51 0.96
C PHE A 246 11.75 -9.54 0.31
N PHE A 247 12.27 -10.68 -0.12
CA PHE A 247 11.48 -11.68 -0.84
C PHE A 247 10.54 -12.49 0.07
N GLY A 248 11.03 -12.93 1.23
CA GLY A 248 10.27 -13.82 2.11
C GLY A 248 9.17 -13.11 2.90
N LEU A 249 9.21 -11.75 2.96
CA LEU A 249 8.38 -10.97 3.86
C LEU A 249 7.74 -9.75 3.17
N ALA A 250 8.60 -8.84 2.68
CA ALA A 250 8.16 -7.51 2.32
C ALA A 250 7.38 -7.47 0.99
N VAL A 251 7.77 -8.27 -0.01
CA VAL A 251 7.10 -8.30 -1.32
C VAL A 251 5.67 -8.84 -1.17
N GLY A 252 5.50 -10.00 -0.56
CA GLY A 252 4.17 -10.61 -0.36
C GLY A 252 3.31 -9.82 0.63
N GLY A 253 3.88 -9.43 1.77
CA GLY A 253 3.17 -8.63 2.78
C GLY A 253 2.75 -7.25 2.26
N GLY A 254 3.59 -6.64 1.42
CA GLY A 254 3.28 -5.36 0.78
C GLY A 254 2.11 -5.44 -0.17
N THR A 255 2.10 -6.43 -1.05
CA THR A 255 1.03 -6.58 -2.04
C THR A 255 -0.33 -6.88 -1.42
N ILE A 256 -0.37 -7.60 -0.30
CA ILE A 256 -1.62 -7.91 0.43
C ILE A 256 -2.28 -6.63 0.97
N GLY A 257 -1.50 -5.68 1.49
CA GLY A 257 -2.01 -4.43 2.06
C GLY A 257 -2.69 -3.53 1.03
N TRP A 258 -2.24 -3.57 -0.22
CA TRP A 258 -2.80 -2.74 -1.28
C TRP A 258 -4.05 -3.34 -1.95
N VAL A 259 -4.36 -4.61 -1.70
CA VAL A 259 -5.60 -5.23 -2.21
C VAL A 259 -6.85 -4.57 -1.62
N GLY A 260 -6.83 -4.19 -0.34
CA GLY A 260 -7.92 -3.41 0.27
C GLY A 260 -8.13 -2.06 -0.43
N PHE A 261 -7.04 -1.36 -0.75
CA PHE A 261 -7.12 -0.11 -1.52
C PHE A 261 -7.61 -0.33 -2.96
N TYR A 262 -7.17 -1.41 -3.61
CA TYR A 262 -7.70 -1.81 -4.92
C TYR A 262 -9.20 -2.13 -4.86
N ALA A 263 -9.71 -2.70 -3.77
CA ALA A 263 -11.13 -2.98 -3.59
C ALA A 263 -11.99 -1.70 -3.65
N GLN A 264 -11.53 -0.57 -3.11
CA GLN A 264 -12.21 0.72 -3.26
C GLN A 264 -12.32 1.12 -4.74
N SER A 265 -11.21 1.04 -5.48
CA SER A 265 -11.20 1.33 -6.92
C SER A 265 -12.10 0.37 -7.70
N PHE A 266 -12.13 -0.91 -7.32
CA PHE A 266 -12.99 -1.93 -7.90
C PHE A 266 -14.48 -1.57 -7.75
N LEU A 267 -14.92 -1.23 -6.54
CA LEU A 267 -16.31 -0.82 -6.28
C LEU A 267 -16.70 0.43 -7.05
N LEU A 268 -15.82 1.44 -7.08
CA LEU A 268 -16.11 2.73 -7.70
C LEU A 268 -16.03 2.69 -9.24
N LYS A 269 -15.03 2.02 -9.81
CA LYS A 269 -14.73 2.06 -11.25
C LYS A 269 -15.26 0.84 -12.00
N THR A 270 -14.98 -0.36 -11.50
CA THR A 270 -15.40 -1.59 -12.19
C THR A 270 -16.89 -1.84 -11.99
N MET A 271 -17.39 -1.61 -10.77
CA MET A 271 -18.78 -1.83 -10.43
C MET A 271 -19.65 -0.58 -10.53
N SER A 272 -19.08 0.58 -10.78
CA SER A 272 -19.81 1.86 -10.90
C SER A 272 -20.73 2.15 -9.71
N MET A 273 -20.32 1.77 -8.49
CA MET A 273 -21.09 2.04 -7.29
C MET A 273 -21.16 3.52 -6.95
N ASP A 274 -22.25 3.92 -6.30
CA ASP A 274 -22.35 5.25 -5.69
C ASP A 274 -21.19 5.50 -4.73
N TYR A 275 -20.59 6.69 -4.85
CA TYR A 275 -19.39 7.06 -4.10
C TYR A 275 -19.60 7.00 -2.58
N GLY A 276 -20.74 7.50 -2.10
CA GLY A 276 -21.08 7.50 -0.66
C GLY A 276 -21.28 6.09 -0.14
N GLN A 277 -22.03 5.25 -0.88
CA GLN A 277 -22.31 3.89 -0.48
C GLN A 277 -21.05 3.01 -0.52
N ALA A 278 -20.23 3.11 -1.58
CA ALA A 278 -18.96 2.37 -1.68
C ALA A 278 -18.02 2.70 -0.53
N ASN A 279 -17.85 3.99 -0.23
CA ASN A 279 -16.97 4.41 0.87
C ASN A 279 -17.53 4.03 2.26
N THR A 280 -18.86 4.04 2.45
CA THR A 280 -19.48 3.54 3.69
C THR A 280 -19.19 2.06 3.89
N VAL A 281 -19.28 1.25 2.83
CA VAL A 281 -18.92 -0.18 2.83
C VAL A 281 -17.46 -0.36 3.25
N MET A 282 -16.54 0.43 2.65
CA MET A 282 -15.11 0.37 2.99
C MET A 282 -14.86 0.74 4.46
N ILE A 283 -15.45 1.84 4.95
CA ILE A 283 -15.28 2.30 6.34
C ILE A 283 -15.70 1.20 7.32
N ILE A 284 -16.92 0.66 7.17
CA ILE A 284 -17.46 -0.32 8.12
C ILE A 284 -16.65 -1.63 8.05
N GLY A 285 -16.36 -2.12 6.84
CA GLY A 285 -15.60 -3.36 6.65
C GLY A 285 -14.20 -3.31 7.27
N ILE A 286 -13.48 -2.19 7.07
CA ILE A 286 -12.15 -1.99 7.65
C ILE A 286 -12.22 -1.83 9.17
N LEU A 287 -13.16 -1.05 9.70
CA LEU A 287 -13.34 -0.88 11.15
C LEU A 287 -13.56 -2.20 11.87
N LEU A 288 -14.33 -3.12 11.27
CA LEU A 288 -14.54 -4.47 11.82
C LEU A 288 -13.24 -5.30 11.83
N GLY A 289 -12.31 -5.05 10.91
CA GLY A 289 -11.02 -5.74 10.82
C GLY A 289 -9.96 -5.21 11.80
N ILE A 290 -9.96 -3.92 12.16
CA ILE A 290 -8.91 -3.29 12.96
C ILE A 290 -8.57 -4.03 14.26
N PRO A 291 -9.52 -4.54 15.07
CA PRO A 291 -9.20 -5.24 16.32
C PRO A 291 -8.33 -6.48 16.12
N PHE A 292 -8.39 -7.10 14.93
CA PHE A 292 -7.62 -8.30 14.62
C PHE A 292 -6.11 -8.02 14.47
N PHE A 293 -5.69 -6.79 14.23
CA PHE A 293 -4.26 -6.44 14.31
C PHE A 293 -3.69 -6.75 15.70
N ALA A 294 -4.36 -6.29 16.75
CA ALA A 294 -3.93 -6.56 18.13
C ALA A 294 -3.99 -8.07 18.46
N PHE A 295 -5.05 -8.75 18.01
CA PHE A 295 -5.21 -10.19 18.20
C PHE A 295 -4.09 -10.99 17.52
N PHE A 296 -3.82 -10.78 16.21
CA PHE A 296 -2.76 -11.51 15.51
C PHE A 296 -1.36 -11.06 15.94
N GLY A 297 -1.18 -9.80 16.33
CA GLY A 297 0.04 -9.33 16.97
C GLY A 297 0.33 -10.07 18.27
N TRP A 298 -0.67 -10.26 19.12
CA TRP A 298 -0.56 -11.07 20.33
C TRP A 298 -0.33 -12.55 20.03
N LEU A 299 -1.10 -13.13 19.11
CA LEU A 299 -1.00 -14.53 18.72
C LEU A 299 0.39 -14.84 18.16
N SER A 300 1.00 -13.92 17.42
CA SER A 300 2.32 -14.06 16.82
C SER A 300 3.44 -14.22 17.85
N ASN A 301 3.26 -13.67 19.05
CA ASN A 301 4.20 -13.87 20.15
C ASN A 301 4.16 -15.30 20.75
N ARG A 302 3.07 -16.06 20.50
CA ARG A 302 2.86 -17.42 21.03
C ARG A 302 3.15 -18.51 20.02
N ILE A 303 2.63 -18.37 18.80
CA ILE A 303 2.73 -19.39 17.74
C ILE A 303 3.99 -19.22 16.91
N GLY A 304 4.51 -17.97 16.82
CA GLY A 304 5.60 -17.60 15.95
C GLY A 304 5.16 -16.64 14.84
N ARG A 305 5.99 -15.64 14.56
CA ARG A 305 5.65 -14.54 13.64
C ARG A 305 5.64 -14.98 12.19
N LYS A 306 6.61 -15.83 11.82
CA LYS A 306 6.70 -16.43 10.49
C LYS A 306 5.41 -17.13 10.08
N TYR A 307 4.88 -17.97 10.97
CA TYR A 307 3.71 -18.80 10.64
C TYR A 307 2.45 -17.96 10.45
N ILE A 308 2.21 -16.98 11.32
CA ILE A 308 1.06 -16.08 11.19
C ILE A 308 1.14 -15.31 9.87
N LEU A 309 2.31 -14.72 9.57
CA LEU A 309 2.52 -13.94 8.34
C LEU A 309 2.29 -14.77 7.08
N LEU A 310 2.89 -15.97 7.00
CA LEU A 310 2.73 -16.84 5.82
C LEU A 310 1.31 -17.37 5.69
N THR A 311 0.59 -17.62 6.80
CA THR A 311 -0.82 -17.99 6.79
C THR A 311 -1.66 -16.87 6.17
N GLY A 312 -1.42 -15.62 6.53
CA GLY A 312 -2.12 -14.48 5.91
C GLY A 312 -1.92 -14.40 4.40
N MET A 313 -0.67 -14.60 3.93
CA MET A 313 -0.39 -14.65 2.49
C MET A 313 -1.11 -15.82 1.80
N LEU A 314 -1.13 -16.99 2.42
CA LEU A 314 -1.84 -18.17 1.89
C LEU A 314 -3.34 -17.92 1.80
N LEU A 315 -3.94 -17.34 2.84
CA LEU A 315 -5.35 -16.93 2.83
C LEU A 315 -5.63 -15.91 1.71
N GLY A 316 -4.69 -14.99 1.44
CA GLY A 316 -4.80 -14.05 0.32
C GLY A 316 -4.81 -14.74 -1.05
N ILE A 317 -3.89 -15.69 -1.28
CA ILE A 317 -3.82 -16.45 -2.55
C ILE A 317 -5.13 -17.21 -2.82
N ILE A 318 -5.66 -17.87 -1.80
CA ILE A 318 -6.87 -18.68 -1.92
C ILE A 318 -8.13 -17.79 -1.94
N GLY A 319 -8.17 -16.74 -1.10
CA GLY A 319 -9.38 -15.99 -0.79
C GLY A 319 -9.67 -14.83 -1.73
N PHE A 320 -8.66 -14.17 -2.34
CA PHE A 320 -8.92 -12.94 -3.11
C PHE A 320 -9.85 -13.16 -4.30
N ARG A 321 -9.64 -14.21 -5.10
CA ARG A 321 -10.51 -14.47 -6.25
C ARG A 321 -11.96 -14.73 -5.84
N PRO A 322 -12.29 -15.67 -4.92
CA PRO A 322 -13.66 -15.87 -4.48
C PRO A 322 -14.29 -14.63 -3.83
N ILE A 323 -13.53 -13.84 -3.05
CA ILE A 323 -14.04 -12.61 -2.44
C ILE A 323 -14.44 -11.60 -3.51
N PHE A 324 -13.56 -11.31 -4.48
CA PHE A 324 -13.87 -10.37 -5.58
C PHE A 324 -14.97 -10.88 -6.51
N SER A 325 -15.04 -12.20 -6.76
CA SER A 325 -16.19 -12.79 -7.47
C SER A 325 -17.49 -12.59 -6.70
N GLY A 326 -17.49 -12.81 -5.39
CA GLY A 326 -18.65 -12.54 -4.55
C GLY A 326 -19.06 -11.07 -4.53
N MET A 327 -18.07 -10.13 -4.51
CA MET A 327 -18.36 -8.70 -4.63
C MET A 327 -18.98 -8.37 -6.00
N TYR A 328 -18.47 -8.97 -7.08
CA TYR A 328 -19.00 -8.81 -8.43
C TYR A 328 -20.45 -9.29 -8.52
N GLU A 329 -20.75 -10.50 -8.03
CA GLU A 329 -22.10 -11.07 -8.07
C GLU A 329 -23.12 -10.23 -7.30
N VAL A 330 -22.75 -9.67 -6.14
CA VAL A 330 -23.64 -8.77 -5.36
C VAL A 330 -23.96 -7.50 -6.14
N THR A 331 -23.03 -7.02 -6.94
CA THR A 331 -23.18 -5.79 -7.74
C THR A 331 -23.69 -6.04 -9.15
N ASN A 332 -23.74 -7.30 -9.61
CA ASN A 332 -24.19 -7.65 -10.95
C ASN A 332 -25.72 -7.52 -11.07
N LEU A 333 -26.13 -6.49 -11.79
CA LEU A 333 -27.56 -6.21 -12.02
C LEU A 333 -28.22 -7.15 -13.04
N GLN A 334 -27.45 -7.89 -13.85
CA GLN A 334 -28.01 -8.82 -14.86
C GLN A 334 -28.75 -9.99 -14.21
N HIS A 335 -28.37 -10.36 -12.98
CA HIS A 335 -29.01 -11.42 -12.21
C HIS A 335 -30.20 -10.92 -11.36
N LYS A 336 -30.53 -9.62 -11.46
CA LYS A 336 -31.61 -8.99 -10.68
C LYS A 336 -32.82 -8.72 -11.58
N ILE A 337 -34.00 -8.87 -11.01
CA ILE A 337 -35.27 -8.63 -11.72
C ILE A 337 -35.54 -7.12 -11.69
N GLU A 338 -35.56 -6.49 -12.86
CA GLU A 338 -35.89 -5.09 -13.02
C GLU A 338 -37.41 -4.86 -12.92
N ASN A 339 -37.81 -3.87 -12.14
CA ASN A 339 -39.19 -3.39 -12.12
C ASN A 339 -39.40 -2.34 -13.21
N LYS A 340 -39.72 -2.81 -14.41
CA LYS A 340 -39.89 -1.94 -15.61
C LYS A 340 -40.99 -0.88 -15.43
N ALA A 341 -42.00 -1.12 -14.58
CA ALA A 341 -43.07 -0.16 -14.32
C ALA A 341 -42.63 1.01 -13.44
N ALA A 342 -41.50 0.90 -12.74
CA ALA A 342 -40.99 1.92 -11.85
C ALA A 342 -39.87 2.78 -12.49
N ILE A 343 -39.52 2.54 -13.75
CA ILE A 343 -38.47 3.31 -14.44
C ILE A 343 -38.85 4.81 -14.45
N LYS A 344 -37.91 5.66 -14.01
CA LYS A 344 -38.05 7.11 -14.03
C LYS A 344 -37.08 7.68 -15.05
N ILE A 345 -37.58 8.54 -15.93
CA ILE A 345 -36.80 9.25 -16.93
C ILE A 345 -37.00 10.74 -16.71
N ASP A 346 -35.91 11.47 -16.53
CA ASP A 346 -35.87 12.91 -16.42
C ASP A 346 -34.93 13.49 -17.48
N THR A 347 -35.39 14.52 -18.22
CA THR A 347 -34.59 15.12 -19.29
C THR A 347 -34.48 16.61 -19.06
N ASN A 348 -33.25 17.11 -18.96
CA ASN A 348 -32.93 18.51 -18.86
C ASN A 348 -32.21 18.96 -20.14
N ILE A 349 -32.64 20.11 -20.70
CA ILE A 349 -32.07 20.66 -21.90
C ILE A 349 -31.46 22.03 -21.59
N GLU A 350 -30.15 22.15 -21.76
CA GLU A 350 -29.41 23.42 -21.62
C GLU A 350 -28.96 23.89 -22.99
N SER A 351 -29.48 25.04 -23.43
CA SER A 351 -29.12 25.66 -24.72
C SER A 351 -27.90 26.57 -24.56
N PHE A 352 -26.96 26.51 -25.51
CA PHE A 352 -25.77 27.37 -25.52
C PHE A 352 -25.97 28.63 -26.40
N GLN A 353 -25.40 29.75 -25.99
CA GLN A 353 -25.28 30.91 -26.84
C GLN A 353 -24.38 30.58 -28.03
N GLY A 354 -24.96 30.46 -29.25
CA GLY A 354 -24.23 30.04 -30.46
C GLY A 354 -24.84 28.86 -31.21
N GLY A 355 -26.01 28.34 -30.80
CA GLY A 355 -26.78 27.37 -31.58
C GLY A 355 -26.47 25.91 -31.29
N GLY A 356 -26.09 25.55 -30.07
CA GLY A 356 -25.96 24.18 -29.58
C GLY A 356 -26.81 23.93 -28.36
N ALA A 357 -27.12 22.67 -28.07
CA ALA A 357 -27.80 22.26 -26.85
C ALA A 357 -27.12 21.02 -26.20
N MET A 358 -27.10 20.99 -24.89
CA MET A 358 -26.76 19.80 -24.13
C MET A 358 -28.05 19.19 -23.58
N VAL A 359 -28.36 17.98 -24.03
CA VAL A 359 -29.49 17.19 -23.53
C VAL A 359 -28.96 16.22 -22.52
N THR A 360 -29.35 16.39 -21.26
CA THR A 360 -29.00 15.46 -20.17
C THR A 360 -30.23 14.61 -19.86
N THR A 361 -30.18 13.34 -20.24
CA THR A 361 -31.22 12.35 -19.90
C THR A 361 -30.76 11.51 -18.73
N THR A 362 -31.50 11.56 -17.63
CA THR A 362 -31.28 10.73 -16.44
C THR A 362 -32.33 9.62 -16.41
N THR A 363 -31.90 8.37 -16.52
CA THR A 363 -32.78 7.19 -16.38
C THR A 363 -32.45 6.46 -15.07
N GLN A 364 -33.48 6.19 -14.28
CA GLN A 364 -33.35 5.40 -13.04
C GLN A 364 -34.09 4.09 -13.21
N HIS A 365 -33.36 2.99 -13.11
CA HIS A 365 -33.87 1.63 -13.14
C HIS A 365 -33.96 1.10 -11.73
N PHE A 366 -35.11 0.57 -11.33
CA PHE A 366 -35.35 0.01 -10.00
C PHE A 366 -35.42 -1.50 -10.08
N TYR A 367 -34.82 -2.18 -9.12
CA TYR A 367 -34.79 -3.64 -9.03
C TYR A 367 -35.59 -4.12 -7.83
N ASN A 368 -36.16 -5.33 -7.93
CA ASN A 368 -37.01 -5.90 -6.88
C ASN A 368 -36.32 -6.09 -5.53
N ASP A 369 -34.97 -6.18 -5.51
CA ASP A 369 -34.19 -6.25 -4.29
C ASP A 369 -33.95 -4.87 -3.62
N GLY A 370 -34.46 -3.79 -4.22
CA GLY A 370 -34.28 -2.41 -3.77
C GLY A 370 -33.00 -1.74 -4.29
N SER A 371 -32.25 -2.38 -5.21
CA SER A 371 -31.13 -1.75 -5.90
C SER A 371 -31.62 -0.77 -6.96
N ILE A 372 -30.80 0.25 -7.27
CA ILE A 372 -31.10 1.30 -8.27
C ILE A 372 -29.90 1.46 -9.18
N LEU A 373 -30.12 1.47 -10.50
CA LEU A 373 -29.14 1.90 -11.48
C LEU A 373 -29.56 3.27 -12.01
N LYS A 374 -28.70 4.26 -11.88
CA LYS A 374 -28.85 5.58 -12.46
C LYS A 374 -27.92 5.72 -13.67
N GLU A 375 -28.51 5.94 -14.84
CA GLU A 375 -27.78 6.25 -16.07
C GLU A 375 -27.98 7.72 -16.41
N VAL A 376 -26.88 8.45 -16.60
CA VAL A 376 -26.88 9.85 -17.02
C VAL A 376 -26.23 9.93 -18.38
N LYS A 377 -27.06 10.17 -19.41
CA LYS A 377 -26.62 10.36 -20.78
C LYS A 377 -26.58 11.84 -21.11
N LYS A 378 -25.43 12.35 -21.54
CA LYS A 378 -25.25 13.73 -21.98
C LYS A 378 -24.95 13.73 -23.46
N ASP A 379 -25.89 14.27 -24.26
CA ASP A 379 -25.76 14.45 -25.69
C ASP A 379 -25.52 15.93 -25.97
N VAL A 380 -24.34 16.27 -26.49
CA VAL A 380 -24.02 17.65 -26.91
C VAL A 380 -24.20 17.77 -28.42
N THR A 381 -25.11 18.65 -28.86
CA THR A 381 -25.37 18.97 -30.25
C THR A 381 -24.95 20.41 -30.52
N GLY A 382 -24.27 20.70 -31.66
CA GLY A 382 -24.07 22.09 -32.06
C GLY A 382 -22.71 22.52 -32.63
N SER A 383 -21.70 21.63 -32.73
CA SER A 383 -20.41 22.02 -33.35
C SER A 383 -19.86 20.96 -34.32
N GLY A 384 -20.72 20.33 -35.12
CA GLY A 384 -20.30 19.36 -36.15
C GLY A 384 -19.82 18.00 -35.63
N LYS A 385 -19.68 17.80 -34.30
CA LYS A 385 -19.39 16.51 -33.66
C LYS A 385 -20.38 16.26 -32.54
N GLN A 386 -21.24 15.28 -32.72
CA GLN A 386 -22.10 14.77 -31.65
C GLN A 386 -21.24 13.99 -30.64
N LYS A 387 -21.16 14.48 -29.41
CA LYS A 387 -20.44 13.79 -28.32
C LYS A 387 -21.46 13.29 -27.31
N THR A 388 -21.53 12.00 -27.16
CA THR A 388 -22.35 11.32 -26.13
C THR A 388 -21.45 10.87 -25.00
N ASP A 389 -21.78 11.25 -23.76
CA ASP A 389 -21.17 10.75 -22.54
C ASP A 389 -22.23 9.99 -21.74
N LEU A 390 -21.94 8.74 -21.38
CA LEU A 390 -22.84 7.88 -20.59
C LEU A 390 -22.17 7.52 -19.26
N GLN A 391 -22.72 8.02 -18.17
CA GLN A 391 -22.29 7.70 -16.81
C GLN A 391 -23.29 6.77 -16.14
N LYS A 392 -22.82 5.67 -15.58
CA LYS A 392 -23.61 4.72 -14.82
C LYS A 392 -23.23 4.75 -13.37
N THR A 393 -24.20 4.77 -12.48
CA THR A 393 -23.99 4.73 -11.03
C THR A 393 -25.05 3.81 -10.43
N GLN A 394 -24.60 2.81 -9.65
CA GLN A 394 -25.51 1.91 -8.98
C GLN A 394 -25.49 2.08 -7.45
N THR A 395 -26.67 1.99 -6.86
CA THR A 395 -26.89 1.95 -5.43
C THR A 395 -27.49 0.62 -5.07
N LEU A 396 -26.87 -0.12 -4.16
CA LEU A 396 -27.35 -1.44 -3.76
C LEU A 396 -28.39 -1.36 -2.65
N SER A 397 -29.21 -2.39 -2.55
CA SER A 397 -30.09 -2.64 -1.41
C SER A 397 -29.32 -2.75 -0.10
N ASN A 398 -30.02 -2.64 1.04
CA ASN A 398 -29.39 -2.83 2.35
C ASN A 398 -28.77 -4.23 2.51
N ALA A 399 -29.40 -5.27 2.00
CA ALA A 399 -28.85 -6.63 2.03
C ALA A 399 -27.58 -6.74 1.20
N GLY A 400 -27.55 -6.17 -0.01
CA GLY A 400 -26.35 -6.11 -0.87
C GLY A 400 -25.21 -5.33 -0.21
N LYS A 401 -25.52 -4.21 0.42
CA LYS A 401 -24.54 -3.41 1.18
C LYS A 401 -23.87 -4.22 2.31
N TRP A 402 -24.65 -4.96 3.13
CA TRP A 402 -24.09 -5.78 4.20
C TRP A 402 -23.25 -6.95 3.70
N LYS A 403 -23.62 -7.55 2.56
CA LYS A 403 -22.79 -8.58 1.91
C LYS A 403 -21.45 -8.01 1.47
N LEU A 404 -21.43 -6.80 0.88
CA LEU A 404 -20.16 -6.14 0.52
C LEU A 404 -19.33 -5.77 1.74
N ILE A 405 -19.93 -5.28 2.83
CA ILE A 405 -19.24 -5.02 4.11
C ILE A 405 -18.55 -6.29 4.59
N PHE A 406 -19.23 -7.44 4.53
CA PHE A 406 -18.63 -8.71 4.91
C PHE A 406 -17.44 -9.09 4.02
N PHE A 407 -17.51 -8.91 2.69
CA PHE A 407 -16.38 -9.17 1.81
C PHE A 407 -15.20 -8.23 2.07
N VAL A 408 -15.44 -6.93 2.29
CA VAL A 408 -14.40 -5.98 2.65
C VAL A 408 -13.78 -6.33 4.00
N PHE A 409 -14.61 -6.73 4.99
CA PHE A 409 -14.11 -7.25 6.26
C PHE A 409 -13.20 -8.47 6.06
N LEU A 410 -13.55 -9.44 5.20
CA LEU A 410 -12.69 -10.59 4.90
C LEU A 410 -11.34 -10.17 4.29
N LEU A 411 -11.31 -9.18 3.39
CA LEU A 411 -10.07 -8.64 2.83
C LEU A 411 -9.19 -8.03 3.94
N GLU A 412 -9.79 -7.22 4.82
CA GLU A 412 -9.09 -6.60 5.94
C GLU A 412 -8.61 -7.66 6.94
N PHE A 413 -9.43 -8.67 7.25
CA PHE A 413 -9.05 -9.78 8.11
C PHE A 413 -7.81 -10.51 7.57
N ILE A 414 -7.77 -10.86 6.27
CA ILE A 414 -6.62 -11.48 5.62
C ILE A 414 -5.39 -10.58 5.73
N PHE A 415 -5.56 -9.27 5.52
CA PHE A 415 -4.49 -8.30 5.67
C PHE A 415 -3.95 -8.26 7.11
N THR A 416 -4.81 -8.23 8.13
CA THR A 416 -4.39 -8.20 9.53
C THR A 416 -3.60 -9.44 9.93
N VAL A 417 -3.98 -10.65 9.44
CA VAL A 417 -3.21 -11.88 9.69
C VAL A 417 -1.77 -11.72 9.21
N SER A 418 -1.58 -11.25 7.98
CA SER A 418 -0.24 -11.13 7.40
C SER A 418 0.55 -9.95 7.96
N TYR A 419 -0.10 -8.80 8.18
CA TYR A 419 0.61 -7.55 8.42
C TYR A 419 0.91 -7.28 9.89
N ALA A 420 0.10 -7.78 10.84
CA ALA A 420 0.27 -7.52 12.26
C ALA A 420 1.69 -7.87 12.81
N PRO A 421 2.32 -9.01 12.47
CA PRO A 421 3.63 -9.36 13.00
C PRO A 421 4.82 -8.76 12.24
N VAL A 422 4.60 -8.11 11.08
CA VAL A 422 5.67 -7.68 10.16
C VAL A 422 6.69 -6.78 10.84
N ALA A 423 6.26 -5.75 11.56
CA ALA A 423 7.16 -4.76 12.18
C ALA A 423 8.12 -5.43 13.18
N ALA A 424 7.59 -6.21 14.13
CA ALA A 424 8.42 -6.91 15.10
C ALA A 424 9.35 -7.92 14.43
N PHE A 425 8.86 -8.68 13.45
CA PHE A 425 9.65 -9.71 12.78
C PHE A 425 10.82 -9.09 12.00
N MET A 426 10.57 -8.05 11.22
CA MET A 426 11.63 -7.38 10.45
C MET A 426 12.67 -6.72 11.35
N VAL A 427 12.25 -6.04 12.42
CA VAL A 427 13.17 -5.38 13.36
C VAL A 427 14.09 -6.40 14.04
N GLU A 428 13.58 -7.58 14.41
CA GLU A 428 14.35 -8.63 15.07
C GLU A 428 15.31 -9.39 14.15
N MET A 429 15.18 -9.26 12.84
CA MET A 429 16.12 -9.87 11.90
C MET A 429 17.49 -9.16 11.88
N PHE A 430 17.59 -7.91 12.37
CA PHE A 430 18.77 -7.07 12.21
C PHE A 430 19.40 -6.64 13.54
N PRO A 431 20.75 -6.55 13.61
CA PRO A 431 21.46 -6.09 14.79
C PRO A 431 21.16 -4.60 15.11
N LEU A 432 21.18 -4.26 16.41
CA LEU A 432 20.80 -2.95 16.94
C LEU A 432 21.50 -1.76 16.23
N LYS A 433 22.78 -1.94 15.94
CA LYS A 433 23.69 -0.90 15.38
C LYS A 433 23.25 -0.38 14.02
N ILE A 434 22.64 -1.23 13.17
CA ILE A 434 22.24 -0.94 11.79
C ILE A 434 20.76 -1.28 11.50
N ARG A 435 20.01 -1.52 12.55
CA ARG A 435 18.65 -2.05 12.50
C ARG A 435 17.69 -1.19 11.69
N TYR A 436 17.73 0.12 11.91
CA TYR A 436 16.86 1.05 11.22
C TYR A 436 17.15 1.06 9.71
N THR A 437 18.41 1.24 9.33
CA THR A 437 18.84 1.24 7.92
C THR A 437 18.55 -0.09 7.24
N SER A 438 18.91 -1.21 7.88
CA SER A 438 18.82 -2.55 7.28
C SER A 438 17.39 -3.03 7.09
N MET A 439 16.46 -2.72 8.03
CA MET A 439 15.07 -3.15 7.90
C MET A 439 14.24 -2.24 6.98
N SER A 440 14.58 -0.95 6.93
CA SER A 440 13.79 0.02 6.17
C SER A 440 13.86 -0.23 4.67
N LEU A 441 15.03 -0.59 4.15
CA LEU A 441 15.21 -0.78 2.71
C LEU A 441 14.35 -1.92 2.14
N PRO A 442 14.45 -3.18 2.62
CA PRO A 442 13.62 -4.27 2.11
C PRO A 442 12.13 -4.01 2.29
N TYR A 443 11.73 -3.36 3.40
CA TYR A 443 10.36 -2.95 3.62
C TYR A 443 9.88 -1.99 2.52
N HIS A 444 10.60 -0.91 2.25
CA HIS A 444 10.17 0.08 1.27
C HIS A 444 10.30 -0.38 -0.18
N PHE A 445 11.19 -1.30 -0.50
CA PHE A 445 11.15 -2.00 -1.80
C PHE A 445 9.90 -2.88 -1.93
N GLY A 446 9.60 -3.71 -0.93
CA GLY A 446 8.46 -4.64 -0.96
C GLY A 446 7.11 -3.90 -0.87
N PHE A 447 6.88 -3.18 0.22
CA PHE A 447 5.63 -2.45 0.46
C PHE A 447 5.50 -1.18 -0.39
N GLY A 448 6.60 -0.47 -0.65
CA GLY A 448 6.59 0.77 -1.43
C GLY A 448 6.52 0.51 -2.92
N ILE A 449 7.48 -0.21 -3.51
CA ILE A 449 7.51 -0.41 -4.96
C ILE A 449 6.51 -1.50 -5.37
N PHE A 450 6.71 -2.74 -4.92
CA PHE A 450 5.87 -3.85 -5.37
C PHE A 450 4.43 -3.73 -4.86
N GLY A 451 4.24 -3.42 -3.60
CA GLY A 451 2.91 -3.18 -3.04
C GLY A 451 2.25 -1.93 -3.61
N GLY A 452 2.93 -0.80 -3.55
CA GLY A 452 2.40 0.49 -3.99
C GLY A 452 2.05 0.60 -5.47
N MET A 453 2.67 -0.22 -6.32
CA MET A 453 2.32 -0.33 -7.74
C MET A 453 1.10 -1.23 -7.98
N ALA A 454 0.64 -1.99 -6.98
CA ALA A 454 -0.46 -2.95 -7.15
C ALA A 454 -1.77 -2.30 -7.66
N PRO A 455 -2.25 -1.16 -7.16
CA PRO A 455 -3.46 -0.53 -7.70
C PRO A 455 -3.34 -0.14 -9.17
N TYR A 456 -2.17 0.36 -9.58
CA TYR A 456 -1.90 0.70 -10.97
C TYR A 456 -1.91 -0.54 -11.87
N PHE A 457 -1.14 -1.58 -11.51
CA PHE A 457 -1.08 -2.83 -12.28
C PHE A 457 -2.44 -3.53 -12.33
N ALA A 458 -3.15 -3.58 -11.20
CA ALA A 458 -4.48 -4.19 -11.15
C ALA A 458 -5.45 -3.48 -12.09
N SER A 459 -5.52 -2.14 -12.04
CA SER A 459 -6.39 -1.34 -12.92
C SER A 459 -6.02 -1.51 -14.39
N TYR A 460 -4.72 -1.51 -14.71
CA TYR A 460 -4.24 -1.73 -16.06
C TYR A 460 -4.58 -3.12 -16.62
N LEU A 461 -4.38 -4.17 -15.81
CA LEU A 461 -4.69 -5.56 -16.21
C LEU A 461 -6.20 -5.77 -16.42
N VAL A 462 -7.03 -5.16 -15.59
CA VAL A 462 -8.49 -5.20 -15.75
C VAL A 462 -8.90 -4.48 -17.04
N LEU A 463 -8.35 -3.30 -17.32
CA LEU A 463 -8.62 -2.57 -18.57
C LEU A 463 -8.29 -3.43 -19.80
N LYS A 464 -7.09 -4.02 -19.84
CA LYS A 464 -6.66 -4.87 -20.97
C LYS A 464 -7.46 -6.16 -21.10
N ALA A 465 -7.88 -6.76 -20.00
CA ALA A 465 -8.75 -7.94 -20.03
C ALA A 465 -10.16 -7.57 -20.52
N SER A 466 -10.69 -6.42 -20.14
CA SER A 466 -11.97 -5.89 -20.61
C SER A 466 -11.93 -5.58 -22.11
N GLU A 467 -10.87 -4.92 -22.62
CA GLU A 467 -10.67 -4.68 -24.06
C GLU A 467 -10.62 -5.99 -24.88
N SER A 468 -10.21 -7.09 -24.24
CA SER A 468 -10.14 -8.43 -24.86
C SER A 468 -11.43 -9.24 -24.67
N ASN A 469 -12.51 -8.64 -24.16
CA ASN A 469 -13.81 -9.26 -23.91
C ASN A 469 -13.76 -10.57 -23.07
N LYS A 470 -12.83 -10.65 -22.09
CA LYS A 470 -12.75 -11.79 -21.21
C LYS A 470 -13.91 -11.79 -20.20
N PRO A 471 -14.59 -12.92 -19.97
CA PRO A 471 -15.77 -12.95 -19.06
C PRO A 471 -15.39 -12.63 -17.61
N ASP A 472 -14.18 -12.98 -17.19
CA ASP A 472 -13.64 -12.77 -15.84
C ASP A 472 -12.64 -11.61 -15.76
N TYR A 473 -12.77 -10.62 -16.66
CA TYR A 473 -11.86 -9.49 -16.78
C TYR A 473 -11.60 -8.78 -15.44
N TYR A 474 -12.62 -8.71 -14.59
CA TYR A 474 -12.57 -8.06 -13.29
C TYR A 474 -11.63 -8.74 -12.27
N LEU A 475 -11.27 -10.02 -12.49
CA LEU A 475 -10.32 -10.77 -11.67
C LEU A 475 -8.86 -10.63 -12.16
N ALA A 476 -8.66 -10.08 -13.36
CA ALA A 476 -7.33 -10.01 -13.97
C ALA A 476 -6.32 -9.22 -13.10
N GLY A 477 -6.78 -8.18 -12.41
CA GLY A 477 -5.98 -7.37 -11.52
C GLY A 477 -5.39 -8.12 -10.32
N LEU A 478 -6.04 -9.19 -9.88
CA LEU A 478 -5.60 -10.00 -8.75
C LEU A 478 -4.41 -10.91 -9.08
N THR A 479 -4.11 -11.10 -10.36
CA THR A 479 -2.98 -11.96 -10.80
C THR A 479 -1.65 -11.43 -10.26
N TYR A 480 -1.45 -10.11 -10.27
CA TYR A 480 -0.23 -9.48 -9.78
C TYR A 480 0.05 -9.79 -8.29
N PRO A 481 -0.82 -9.47 -7.32
CA PRO A 481 -0.57 -9.78 -5.92
C PRO A 481 -0.49 -11.27 -5.64
N ILE A 482 -1.28 -12.12 -6.31
CA ILE A 482 -1.24 -13.58 -6.11
C ILE A 482 0.12 -14.17 -6.50
N VAL A 483 0.69 -13.76 -7.65
CA VAL A 483 2.01 -14.22 -8.09
C VAL A 483 3.10 -13.82 -7.09
N LEU A 484 3.10 -12.57 -6.66
CA LEU A 484 4.11 -12.07 -5.72
C LEU A 484 4.01 -12.74 -4.35
N MET A 485 2.81 -12.94 -3.82
CA MET A 485 2.60 -13.67 -2.56
C MET A 485 3.05 -15.13 -2.69
N SER A 486 2.81 -15.78 -3.83
CA SER A 486 3.22 -17.17 -4.06
C SER A 486 4.75 -17.32 -4.01
N VAL A 487 5.49 -16.40 -4.63
CA VAL A 487 6.96 -16.34 -4.52
C VAL A 487 7.40 -16.12 -3.08
N SER A 488 6.77 -15.16 -2.38
CA SER A 488 7.10 -14.84 -0.99
C SER A 488 6.82 -16.00 -0.02
N ILE A 489 5.72 -16.75 -0.22
CA ILE A 489 5.41 -17.93 0.60
C ILE A 489 6.49 -19.00 0.45
N VAL A 490 6.88 -19.32 -0.77
CA VAL A 490 7.91 -20.35 -1.02
C VAL A 490 9.23 -19.95 -0.35
N ILE A 491 9.67 -18.71 -0.56
CA ILE A 491 10.90 -18.22 0.06
C ILE A 491 10.76 -18.14 1.58
N GLY A 492 9.68 -17.56 2.07
CA GLY A 492 9.43 -17.41 3.51
C GLY A 492 9.35 -18.77 4.23
N PHE A 493 8.65 -19.74 3.66
CA PHE A 493 8.52 -21.07 4.26
C PHE A 493 9.87 -21.79 4.34
N LEU A 494 10.67 -21.77 3.28
CA LEU A 494 11.91 -22.54 3.18
C LEU A 494 13.11 -21.84 3.84
N TYR A 495 13.20 -20.51 3.76
CA TYR A 495 14.43 -19.80 4.11
C TYR A 495 14.30 -18.93 5.38
N LEU A 496 13.10 -18.39 5.72
CA LEU A 496 12.94 -17.64 6.95
C LEU A 496 13.03 -18.58 8.17
N LYS A 497 13.78 -18.15 9.17
CA LYS A 497 13.83 -18.81 10.48
C LYS A 497 12.93 -18.07 11.47
N GLU A 498 12.26 -18.82 12.35
CA GLU A 498 11.57 -18.27 13.51
C GLU A 498 12.60 -18.01 14.62
N ASN A 499 12.54 -16.87 15.29
CA ASN A 499 13.37 -16.62 16.45
C ASN A 499 12.96 -17.56 17.61
N LYS A 500 13.93 -18.29 18.18
CA LYS A 500 13.73 -19.42 19.12
C LYS A 500 12.98 -19.08 20.43
N THR A 501 12.69 -17.81 20.71
CA THR A 501 11.97 -17.42 21.93
C THR A 501 10.48 -17.75 21.92
N ALA A 502 9.90 -18.16 20.78
CA ALA A 502 8.44 -18.30 20.63
C ALA A 502 7.94 -19.66 20.11
N SER A 503 8.77 -20.62 19.69
CA SER A 503 8.24 -21.86 19.05
C SER A 503 8.78 -23.16 19.65
N PRO A 504 7.89 -24.08 20.07
CA PRO A 504 8.24 -25.44 20.48
C PRO A 504 8.27 -26.46 19.34
N LEU A 505 8.09 -26.05 18.07
CA LEU A 505 8.03 -26.99 16.94
C LEU A 505 9.42 -27.52 16.58
N LYS A 506 9.58 -28.86 16.66
CA LYS A 506 10.81 -29.59 16.33
C LYS A 506 11.26 -29.35 14.89
N GLU A 507 12.55 -29.06 14.71
CA GLU A 507 13.19 -28.94 13.38
C GLU A 507 13.16 -30.26 12.61
N VAL A 508 12.57 -30.22 11.42
CA VAL A 508 12.57 -31.34 10.46
C VAL A 508 13.92 -31.33 9.72
N ASN A 509 14.58 -32.48 9.73
CA ASN A 509 15.77 -32.91 8.95
C ASN A 509 16.49 -31.81 8.14
N SER A 510 17.47 -31.14 8.74
CA SER A 510 18.18 -29.96 8.22
C SER A 510 18.93 -30.24 6.89
N SER A 511 19.48 -31.45 6.72
CA SER A 511 20.31 -31.81 5.53
C SER A 511 19.50 -31.79 4.23
N LYS A 512 18.34 -32.45 4.16
CA LYS A 512 17.49 -32.47 2.95
C LYS A 512 16.96 -31.09 2.62
N ARG A 513 16.59 -30.29 3.63
CA ARG A 513 16.13 -28.92 3.45
C ARG A 513 17.23 -28.01 2.91
N ASN A 514 18.45 -28.12 3.39
CA ASN A 514 19.61 -27.37 2.91
C ASN A 514 19.95 -27.71 1.45
N GLN A 515 19.88 -29.00 1.09
CA GLN A 515 20.06 -29.42 -0.28
C GLN A 515 18.97 -28.87 -1.22
N LEU A 516 17.70 -28.90 -0.80
CA LEU A 516 16.59 -28.30 -1.54
C LEU A 516 16.81 -26.81 -1.75
N LYS A 517 17.23 -26.05 -0.70
CA LYS A 517 17.52 -24.62 -0.82
C LYS A 517 18.57 -24.32 -1.87
N ARG A 518 19.65 -25.12 -1.95
CA ARG A 518 20.69 -24.96 -2.97
C ARG A 518 20.15 -25.21 -4.38
N TRP A 519 19.39 -26.29 -4.60
CA TRP A 519 18.77 -26.55 -5.89
C TRP A 519 17.80 -25.45 -6.32
N LEU A 520 17.01 -24.92 -5.40
CA LEU A 520 16.13 -23.79 -5.68
C LEU A 520 16.89 -22.51 -6.05
N GLY A 521 18.19 -22.40 -5.74
CA GLY A 521 19.03 -21.30 -6.22
C GLY A 521 19.04 -21.20 -7.75
N ILE A 522 19.05 -22.35 -8.45
CA ILE A 522 18.93 -22.40 -9.93
C ILE A 522 17.56 -21.86 -10.37
N VAL A 523 16.49 -22.26 -9.67
CA VAL A 523 15.13 -21.81 -9.98
C VAL A 523 15.00 -20.30 -9.82
N TRP A 524 15.59 -19.71 -8.76
CA TRP A 524 15.55 -18.26 -8.55
C TRP A 524 16.31 -17.50 -9.63
N ILE A 525 17.46 -17.99 -10.08
CA ILE A 525 18.20 -17.40 -11.21
C ILE A 525 17.38 -17.52 -12.49
N ALA A 526 16.80 -18.69 -12.77
CA ALA A 526 15.94 -18.90 -13.93
C ALA A 526 14.71 -17.96 -13.92
N LEU A 527 14.07 -17.80 -12.77
CA LEU A 527 12.98 -16.82 -12.59
C LEU A 527 13.47 -15.39 -12.84
N GLY A 528 14.70 -15.04 -12.45
CA GLY A 528 15.30 -13.75 -12.76
C GLY A 528 15.46 -13.54 -14.27
N ILE A 529 15.91 -14.55 -15.00
CA ILE A 529 16.01 -14.50 -16.47
C ILE A 529 14.62 -14.36 -17.12
N VAL A 530 13.66 -15.16 -16.68
CA VAL A 530 12.27 -15.08 -17.17
C VAL A 530 11.67 -13.71 -16.87
N ALA A 531 11.89 -13.17 -15.67
CA ALA A 531 11.43 -11.84 -15.29
C ALA A 531 12.06 -10.74 -16.16
N ALA A 532 13.36 -10.85 -16.47
CA ALA A 532 14.06 -9.94 -17.39
C ALA A 532 13.45 -10.00 -18.79
N TRP A 533 13.34 -11.21 -19.34
CA TRP A 533 12.78 -11.41 -20.68
C TRP A 533 11.33 -10.91 -20.77
N PHE A 534 10.47 -11.31 -19.83
CA PHE A 534 9.06 -10.92 -19.81
C PHE A 534 8.89 -9.41 -19.58
N GLY A 535 9.61 -8.86 -18.59
CA GLY A 535 9.56 -7.45 -18.25
C GLY A 535 10.04 -6.54 -19.38
N ILE A 536 11.09 -6.92 -20.09
CA ILE A 536 11.64 -6.11 -21.19
C ILE A 536 10.88 -6.37 -22.51
N PHE A 537 10.81 -7.63 -22.95
CA PHE A 537 10.37 -7.96 -24.32
C PHE A 537 8.86 -8.17 -24.45
N LYS A 538 8.11 -8.42 -23.36
CA LYS A 538 6.65 -8.58 -23.39
C LYS A 538 5.90 -7.41 -22.80
N MET A 539 6.42 -6.84 -21.70
CA MET A 539 5.74 -5.78 -20.96
C MET A 539 6.38 -4.38 -21.14
N GLY A 540 7.66 -4.29 -21.46
CA GLY A 540 8.38 -3.03 -21.60
C GLY A 540 8.32 -2.49 -23.04
N ILE A 541 9.22 -2.98 -23.89
CA ILE A 541 9.39 -2.47 -25.27
C ILE A 541 8.08 -2.42 -26.07
N PRO A 542 7.26 -3.50 -26.16
CA PRO A 542 6.03 -3.45 -26.96
C PRO A 542 5.02 -2.41 -26.46
N LYS A 543 5.00 -2.16 -25.16
CA LYS A 543 4.12 -1.17 -24.55
C LYS A 543 4.60 0.27 -24.81
N ILE A 544 5.90 0.51 -24.73
CA ILE A 544 6.50 1.81 -25.10
C ILE A 544 6.25 2.13 -26.58
N MET A 545 6.30 1.11 -27.44
CA MET A 545 6.13 1.27 -28.89
C MET A 545 4.67 1.25 -29.36
N SER A 546 3.69 1.05 -28.48
CA SER A 546 2.27 0.93 -28.84
C SER A 546 1.63 2.23 -29.33
N GLY A 547 2.25 3.39 -29.09
CA GLY A 547 1.70 4.71 -29.37
C GLY A 547 0.57 5.15 -28.43
N LYS A 548 0.14 4.29 -27.49
CA LYS A 548 -0.88 4.63 -26.50
C LYS A 548 -0.21 5.17 -25.23
N GLN A 549 -0.72 6.29 -24.72
CA GLN A 549 -0.13 6.98 -23.57
C GLN A 549 -0.13 6.10 -22.30
N GLU A 550 -1.20 5.36 -22.04
CA GLU A 550 -1.29 4.43 -20.91
C GLU A 550 -0.31 3.27 -20.99
N ASP A 551 -0.09 2.73 -22.19
CA ASP A 551 0.87 1.66 -22.45
C ASP A 551 2.31 2.17 -22.31
N LEU A 552 2.59 3.40 -22.74
CA LEU A 552 3.91 4.04 -22.58
C LEU A 552 4.32 4.14 -21.12
N VAL A 553 3.43 4.68 -20.27
CA VAL A 553 3.69 4.81 -18.82
C VAL A 553 3.92 3.44 -18.20
N PHE A 554 3.09 2.46 -18.53
CA PHE A 554 3.24 1.08 -18.05
C PHE A 554 4.60 0.48 -18.46
N GLY A 555 4.97 0.61 -19.74
CA GLY A 555 6.23 0.08 -20.26
C GLY A 555 7.47 0.69 -19.61
N ILE A 556 7.46 2.00 -19.37
CA ILE A 556 8.55 2.72 -18.66
C ILE A 556 8.70 2.20 -17.24
N ILE A 557 7.60 2.09 -16.49
CA ILE A 557 7.61 1.58 -15.11
C ILE A 557 8.15 0.15 -15.06
N MET A 558 7.69 -0.70 -15.97
CA MET A 558 8.17 -2.08 -16.05
C MET A 558 9.67 -2.16 -16.35
N MET A 559 10.16 -1.42 -17.34
CA MET A 559 11.56 -1.49 -17.76
C MET A 559 12.53 -0.86 -16.77
N LEU A 560 12.19 0.29 -16.21
CA LEU A 560 13.16 1.07 -15.42
C LEU A 560 13.07 0.82 -13.92
N ILE A 561 11.95 0.28 -13.41
CA ILE A 561 11.72 0.15 -11.96
C ILE A 561 11.53 -1.31 -11.56
N ILE A 562 10.46 -1.95 -12.01
CA ILE A 562 10.07 -3.28 -11.52
C ILE A 562 11.07 -4.35 -11.98
N THR A 563 11.34 -4.39 -13.27
CA THR A 563 12.22 -5.43 -13.84
C THR A 563 13.64 -5.38 -13.30
N PRO A 564 14.36 -4.24 -13.27
CA PRO A 564 15.72 -4.19 -12.74
C PRO A 564 15.79 -4.62 -11.27
N VAL A 565 14.87 -4.16 -10.44
CA VAL A 565 14.83 -4.51 -9.00
C VAL A 565 14.58 -6.00 -8.82
N ALA A 566 13.57 -6.56 -9.51
CA ALA A 566 13.24 -7.97 -9.41
C ALA A 566 14.39 -8.86 -9.91
N VAL A 567 14.98 -8.53 -11.06
CA VAL A 567 16.06 -9.32 -11.69
C VAL A 567 17.31 -9.33 -10.83
N VAL A 568 17.82 -8.15 -10.46
CA VAL A 568 19.05 -8.05 -9.63
C VAL A 568 18.87 -8.78 -8.31
N ALA A 569 17.73 -8.58 -7.64
CA ALA A 569 17.46 -9.21 -6.36
C ALA A 569 17.33 -10.74 -6.49
N LEU A 570 16.62 -11.27 -7.52
CA LEU A 570 16.50 -12.72 -7.76
C LEU A 570 17.84 -13.37 -8.10
N PHE A 571 18.68 -12.70 -8.92
CA PHE A 571 20.03 -13.21 -9.22
C PHE A 571 20.90 -13.29 -7.96
N LEU A 572 20.94 -12.23 -7.15
CA LEU A 572 21.71 -12.23 -5.91
C LEU A 572 21.20 -13.28 -4.93
N PHE A 573 19.87 -13.38 -4.77
CA PHE A 573 19.26 -14.37 -3.89
C PHE A 573 19.55 -15.80 -4.36
N GLY A 574 19.39 -16.08 -5.65
CA GLY A 574 19.70 -17.38 -6.25
C GLY A 574 21.18 -17.76 -6.12
N LYS A 575 22.10 -16.81 -6.38
CA LYS A 575 23.54 -17.01 -6.19
C LYS A 575 23.87 -17.40 -4.75
N TYR A 576 23.38 -16.67 -3.76
CA TYR A 576 23.62 -16.98 -2.35
C TYR A 576 22.96 -18.30 -1.93
N SER A 577 21.80 -18.64 -2.50
CA SER A 577 21.14 -19.92 -2.27
C SER A 577 21.98 -21.09 -2.79
N LEU A 578 22.52 -21.00 -4.02
CA LEU A 578 23.44 -21.99 -4.61
C LEU A 578 24.71 -22.18 -3.78
N GLN A 579 25.29 -21.09 -3.28
CA GLN A 579 26.49 -21.13 -2.44
C GLN A 579 26.25 -21.75 -1.06
N GLY A 580 24.98 -22.04 -0.70
CA GLY A 580 24.62 -22.60 0.59
C GLY A 580 24.60 -21.57 1.72
N ASP A 581 24.65 -20.29 1.39
CA ASP A 581 24.68 -19.20 2.36
C ASP A 581 23.38 -19.07 3.19
N TYR A 582 22.31 -19.71 2.72
CA TYR A 582 21.04 -19.82 3.43
C TYR A 582 20.83 -21.17 4.14
N ASN A 583 21.88 -21.99 4.24
CA ASN A 583 21.82 -23.19 5.06
C ASN A 583 21.58 -22.86 6.53
N ASP A 584 20.94 -23.78 7.25
CA ASP A 584 20.50 -23.50 8.62
C ASP A 584 21.67 -23.18 9.56
N GLU A 585 22.81 -23.82 9.39
CA GLU A 585 24.04 -23.59 10.15
C GLU A 585 24.65 -22.22 9.86
N THR A 586 24.81 -21.87 8.59
CA THR A 586 25.40 -20.61 8.13
C THR A 586 24.57 -19.38 8.55
N VAL A 587 23.23 -19.48 8.53
CA VAL A 587 22.35 -18.39 8.96
C VAL A 587 22.42 -18.19 10.49
N ALA A 588 22.54 -19.27 11.27
CA ALA A 588 22.71 -19.20 12.71
C ALA A 588 24.05 -18.53 13.09
N GLU A 589 25.13 -18.91 12.40
CA GLU A 589 26.46 -18.37 12.59
C GLU A 589 26.53 -16.88 12.20
N ASN A 590 25.91 -16.49 11.09
CA ASN A 590 25.83 -15.08 10.68
C ASN A 590 25.05 -14.19 11.66
N ILE A 591 24.01 -14.72 12.31
CA ILE A 591 23.27 -13.99 13.35
C ILE A 591 24.15 -13.84 14.61
N LEU A 592 24.86 -14.90 15.03
CA LEU A 592 25.78 -14.87 16.16
C LEU A 592 26.96 -13.94 15.93
N ILE A 593 27.54 -13.93 14.72
CA ILE A 593 28.63 -13.01 14.34
C ILE A 593 28.10 -11.56 14.33
N ALA A 594 26.91 -11.33 13.85
CA ALA A 594 26.28 -10.01 13.87
C ALA A 594 25.99 -9.53 15.32
N GLU A 595 25.66 -10.44 16.23
CA GLU A 595 25.46 -10.13 17.65
C GLU A 595 26.80 -9.97 18.42
N SER A 596 27.82 -10.74 18.09
CA SER A 596 29.14 -10.67 18.75
C SER A 596 29.98 -9.47 18.30
N SER A 597 29.65 -8.89 17.14
CA SER A 597 30.27 -7.64 16.66
C SER A 597 29.59 -6.37 17.21
N THR A 598 28.62 -6.54 18.11
CA THR A 598 27.93 -5.48 18.85
C THR A 598 28.38 -5.42 20.30
#